data_8fa47b90c06e703089340083b2998aa2
#
_entry.id   8fa47b90c06e703089340083b2998aa2
#
_cell.length_a   1.000
_cell.length_b   1.000
_cell.length_c   1.000
_cell.angle_alpha   90.00
_cell.angle_beta   90.00
_cell.angle_gamma   90.00
#
_symmetry.space_group_name_H-M   'P 1'
#
loop_
_entity.id
_entity.type
_entity.pdbx_description
1 polymer ?
#
loop_
_entity_poly.entity_id
_entity_poly.type
_entity_poly.pdbx_seq_one_letter_code
_entity_poly.pdbx_strand_id
1 'polypeptide(L)'
;KEVPNVSIPQIIVHNAKVAFAQILELFHPPVVVPRTIHETAIIGENVTIGKNVAIGAYCVINDNAVIGDNVTIHPYVYIGHNTRIGEDSAIYAGAIVHENCSLGKRVVLRAKAVIGGEGFGFATENGVHTHIPQVGNVVLEDDVEVGSCSCIDNATMGSTLVRRGTK
;
A
#
# COMPACT_ATOMS: atom_id res chain seq x y z
N LYS A 1 -11.39 13.63 -30.32
CA LYS A 1 -11.65 14.23 -31.62
C LYS A 1 -12.08 13.14 -32.59
N GLU A 2 -13.08 13.44 -33.43
CA GLU A 2 -13.49 12.54 -34.51
C GLU A 2 -12.34 12.33 -35.49
N VAL A 3 -12.16 11.07 -35.95
CA VAL A 3 -11.17 10.73 -36.97
C VAL A 3 -11.91 10.72 -38.31
N PRO A 4 -11.62 11.64 -39.23
CA PRO A 4 -12.30 11.72 -40.52
C PRO A 4 -11.99 10.49 -41.40
N ASN A 5 -12.93 10.14 -42.25
CA ASN A 5 -12.81 9.03 -43.23
C ASN A 5 -12.67 7.61 -42.62
N VAL A 6 -13.24 7.39 -41.45
CA VAL A 6 -13.30 6.06 -40.83
C VAL A 6 -14.73 5.55 -40.88
N SER A 7 -14.95 4.36 -41.44
CA SER A 7 -16.28 3.74 -41.63
C SER A 7 -16.80 2.96 -40.43
N ILE A 8 -16.05 2.86 -39.32
CA ILE A 8 -16.45 2.20 -38.09
C ILE A 8 -17.10 3.19 -37.12
N PRO A 9 -18.01 2.73 -36.25
CA PRO A 9 -18.59 3.57 -35.21
C PRO A 9 -17.49 4.19 -34.33
N GLN A 10 -17.64 5.48 -34.04
CA GLN A 10 -16.69 6.20 -33.18
C GLN A 10 -17.40 6.70 -31.93
N ILE A 11 -16.76 6.51 -30.77
CA ILE A 11 -17.17 7.12 -29.51
C ILE A 11 -16.27 8.34 -29.26
N ILE A 12 -16.85 9.52 -29.35
CA ILE A 12 -16.13 10.78 -29.14
C ILE A 12 -16.12 11.10 -27.67
N VAL A 13 -14.92 11.25 -27.08
CA VAL A 13 -14.70 11.53 -25.67
C VAL A 13 -13.74 12.70 -25.48
N HIS A 14 -13.83 13.37 -24.33
CA HIS A 14 -12.92 14.47 -24.00
C HIS A 14 -11.47 13.98 -23.79
N ASN A 15 -11.30 12.84 -23.09
CA ASN A 15 -10.00 12.22 -22.85
C ASN A 15 -10.03 10.72 -23.21
N ALA A 16 -9.42 10.39 -24.35
CA ALA A 16 -9.41 9.01 -24.85
C ALA A 16 -8.69 8.01 -23.93
N LYS A 17 -7.66 8.44 -23.20
CA LYS A 17 -6.93 7.55 -22.27
C LYS A 17 -7.79 7.20 -21.06
N VAL A 18 -8.50 8.18 -20.50
CA VAL A 18 -9.43 7.95 -19.38
C VAL A 18 -10.59 7.06 -19.80
N ALA A 19 -11.20 7.34 -20.96
CA ALA A 19 -12.27 6.50 -21.49
C ALA A 19 -11.81 5.07 -21.79
N PHE A 20 -10.59 4.89 -22.30
CA PHE A 20 -10.01 3.58 -22.52
C PHE A 20 -9.80 2.81 -21.20
N ALA A 21 -9.31 3.47 -20.14
CA ALA A 21 -9.21 2.85 -18.82
C ALA A 21 -10.57 2.39 -18.30
N GLN A 22 -11.62 3.22 -18.41
CA GLN A 22 -12.99 2.87 -18.01
C GLN A 22 -13.55 1.69 -18.80
N ILE A 23 -13.26 1.62 -20.11
CA ILE A 23 -13.65 0.48 -20.94
C ILE A 23 -12.93 -0.79 -20.51
N LEU A 24 -11.64 -0.72 -20.21
CA LEU A 24 -10.88 -1.87 -19.71
C LEU A 24 -11.45 -2.38 -18.37
N GLU A 25 -11.79 -1.50 -17.44
CA GLU A 25 -12.42 -1.86 -16.17
C GLU A 25 -13.78 -2.53 -16.38
N LEU A 26 -14.58 -2.07 -17.35
CA LEU A 26 -15.87 -2.66 -17.68
C LEU A 26 -15.74 -4.10 -18.19
N PHE A 27 -14.76 -4.38 -19.04
CA PHE A 27 -14.54 -5.72 -19.62
C PHE A 27 -13.67 -6.63 -18.76
N HIS A 28 -12.90 -6.06 -17.84
CA HIS A 28 -12.03 -6.78 -16.91
C HIS A 28 -12.30 -6.30 -15.47
N PRO A 29 -13.50 -6.60 -14.92
CA PRO A 29 -13.81 -6.19 -13.56
C PRO A 29 -12.81 -6.83 -12.58
N PRO A 30 -12.46 -6.14 -11.50
CA PRO A 30 -11.54 -6.67 -10.49
C PRO A 30 -12.10 -7.96 -9.87
N VAL A 31 -11.19 -8.87 -9.54
CA VAL A 31 -11.57 -10.11 -8.84
C VAL A 31 -12.16 -9.74 -7.48
N VAL A 32 -13.34 -10.27 -7.21
CA VAL A 32 -14.00 -10.08 -5.91
C VAL A 32 -13.24 -10.86 -4.84
N VAL A 33 -12.64 -10.16 -3.88
CA VAL A 33 -11.99 -10.77 -2.72
C VAL A 33 -13.03 -10.96 -1.62
N PRO A 34 -13.20 -12.18 -1.07
CA PRO A 34 -14.12 -12.40 0.05
C PRO A 34 -13.77 -11.51 1.25
N ARG A 35 -14.77 -10.84 1.81
CA ARG A 35 -14.60 -9.92 2.95
C ARG A 35 -14.60 -10.70 4.26
N THR A 36 -13.56 -11.50 4.44
CA THR A 36 -13.36 -12.39 5.61
C THR A 36 -11.91 -12.32 6.06
N ILE A 37 -11.67 -12.70 7.30
CA ILE A 37 -10.33 -12.94 7.84
C ILE A 37 -10.05 -14.43 7.67
N HIS A 38 -8.98 -14.76 6.95
CA HIS A 38 -8.59 -16.15 6.73
C HIS A 38 -8.13 -16.80 8.04
N GLU A 39 -8.48 -18.06 8.26
CA GLU A 39 -8.18 -18.79 9.51
C GLU A 39 -6.69 -18.90 9.86
N THR A 40 -5.82 -18.82 8.85
CA THR A 40 -4.36 -18.85 9.03
C THR A 40 -3.73 -17.49 9.25
N ALA A 41 -4.52 -16.41 9.31
CA ALA A 41 -4.01 -15.09 9.63
C ALA A 41 -3.70 -15.00 11.13
N ILE A 42 -2.57 -14.42 11.46
CA ILE A 42 -2.14 -14.14 12.85
C ILE A 42 -2.48 -12.69 13.14
N ILE A 43 -3.34 -12.48 14.14
CA ILE A 43 -3.76 -11.15 14.60
C ILE A 43 -3.25 -10.95 16.02
N GLY A 44 -2.48 -9.91 16.24
CA GLY A 44 -1.91 -9.54 17.53
C GLY A 44 -2.92 -8.97 18.52
N GLU A 45 -2.41 -8.51 19.64
CA GLU A 45 -3.22 -7.93 20.71
C GLU A 45 -3.66 -6.49 20.36
N ASN A 46 -4.85 -6.10 20.81
CA ASN A 46 -5.42 -4.75 20.64
C ASN A 46 -5.48 -4.26 19.17
N VAL A 47 -5.51 -5.17 18.20
CA VAL A 47 -5.69 -4.81 16.79
C VAL A 47 -7.11 -4.34 16.57
N THR A 48 -7.27 -3.17 15.97
CA THR A 48 -8.58 -2.66 15.55
C THR A 48 -8.79 -2.95 14.08
N ILE A 49 -9.87 -3.66 13.74
CA ILE A 49 -10.24 -4.00 12.36
C ILE A 49 -11.59 -3.36 12.06
N GLY A 50 -11.62 -2.55 11.02
CA GLY A 50 -12.82 -1.88 10.53
C GLY A 50 -13.85 -2.83 9.90
N LYS A 51 -14.88 -2.26 9.31
CA LYS A 51 -15.94 -3.01 8.65
C LYS A 51 -15.49 -3.48 7.26
N ASN A 52 -16.04 -4.62 6.82
CA ASN A 52 -15.89 -5.09 5.45
C ASN A 52 -14.40 -5.26 5.03
N VAL A 53 -13.55 -5.69 5.95
CA VAL A 53 -12.12 -5.94 5.70
C VAL A 53 -11.92 -7.36 5.18
N ALA A 54 -10.99 -7.53 4.23
CA ALA A 54 -10.51 -8.82 3.76
C ALA A 54 -9.06 -9.02 4.22
N ILE A 55 -8.76 -10.13 4.89
CA ILE A 55 -7.40 -10.51 5.30
C ILE A 55 -7.10 -11.90 4.76
N GLY A 56 -6.13 -11.99 3.88
CA GLY A 56 -5.72 -13.21 3.20
C GLY A 56 -4.95 -14.18 4.08
N ALA A 57 -4.67 -15.35 3.51
CA ALA A 57 -3.95 -16.42 4.20
C ALA A 57 -2.53 -16.00 4.60
N TYR A 58 -2.09 -16.49 5.76
CA TYR A 58 -0.73 -16.30 6.28
C TYR A 58 -0.30 -14.85 6.44
N CYS A 59 -1.25 -13.94 6.61
CA CYS A 59 -0.97 -12.56 7.02
C CYS A 59 -0.57 -12.51 8.48
N VAL A 60 0.32 -11.59 8.84
CA VAL A 60 0.67 -11.28 10.22
C VAL A 60 0.35 -9.80 10.46
N ILE A 61 -0.53 -9.53 11.40
CA ILE A 61 -0.90 -8.17 11.82
C ILE A 61 -0.56 -8.07 13.30
N ASN A 62 0.43 -7.26 13.61
CA ASN A 62 0.97 -7.14 14.96
C ASN A 62 0.16 -6.19 15.85
N ASP A 63 0.54 -6.16 17.11
CA ASP A 63 -0.20 -5.50 18.19
C ASP A 63 -0.44 -4.01 17.91
N ASN A 64 -1.59 -3.54 18.38
CA ASN A 64 -2.04 -2.15 18.30
C ASN A 64 -2.16 -1.62 16.85
N ALA A 65 -2.12 -2.49 15.83
CA ALA A 65 -2.37 -2.06 14.46
C ALA A 65 -3.83 -1.63 14.28
N VAL A 66 -4.04 -0.65 13.40
CA VAL A 66 -5.38 -0.14 13.08
C VAL A 66 -5.63 -0.29 11.58
N ILE A 67 -6.62 -1.09 11.24
CA ILE A 67 -7.04 -1.34 9.85
C ILE A 67 -8.39 -0.67 9.63
N GLY A 68 -8.46 0.24 8.69
CA GLY A 68 -9.68 0.98 8.33
C GLY A 68 -10.73 0.13 7.61
N ASP A 69 -11.88 0.74 7.34
CA ASP A 69 -12.98 0.09 6.65
C ASP A 69 -12.62 -0.26 5.19
N ASN A 70 -13.19 -1.34 4.66
CA ASN A 70 -13.04 -1.81 3.28
C ASN A 70 -11.60 -2.16 2.86
N VAL A 71 -10.65 -2.23 3.77
CA VAL A 71 -9.26 -2.58 3.44
C VAL A 71 -9.19 -4.01 2.92
N THR A 72 -8.36 -4.22 1.89
CA THR A 72 -8.04 -5.54 1.34
C THR A 72 -6.57 -5.85 1.59
N ILE A 73 -6.30 -6.88 2.37
CA ILE A 73 -4.96 -7.39 2.66
C ILE A 73 -4.83 -8.76 2.00
N HIS A 74 -3.99 -8.85 0.98
CA HIS A 74 -3.74 -10.09 0.26
C HIS A 74 -2.83 -11.05 1.05
N PRO A 75 -2.71 -12.33 0.64
CA PRO A 75 -1.91 -13.31 1.38
C PRO A 75 -0.45 -12.88 1.61
N TYR A 76 0.14 -13.39 2.71
CA TYR A 76 1.55 -13.20 3.08
C TYR A 76 1.97 -11.76 3.37
N VAL A 77 1.04 -10.88 3.70
CA VAL A 77 1.33 -9.50 4.09
C VAL A 77 1.73 -9.45 5.57
N TYR A 78 2.74 -8.65 5.87
CA TYR A 78 3.16 -8.31 7.23
C TYR A 78 2.81 -6.87 7.55
N ILE A 79 2.13 -6.63 8.66
CA ILE A 79 1.83 -5.32 9.22
C ILE A 79 2.44 -5.24 10.62
N GLY A 80 3.37 -4.33 10.81
CA GLY A 80 4.10 -4.10 12.07
C GLY A 80 3.27 -3.44 13.16
N HIS A 81 3.83 -3.43 14.36
CA HIS A 81 3.19 -2.85 15.55
C HIS A 81 2.84 -1.37 15.37
N ASN A 82 1.74 -0.92 15.96
CA ASN A 82 1.27 0.47 15.96
C ASN A 82 1.04 1.07 14.56
N THR A 83 1.02 0.27 13.52
CA THR A 83 0.83 0.72 12.13
C THR A 83 -0.63 1.03 11.85
N ARG A 84 -0.90 2.03 11.03
CA ARG A 84 -2.25 2.45 10.65
C ARG A 84 -2.44 2.31 9.14
N ILE A 85 -3.52 1.67 8.73
CA ILE A 85 -3.93 1.54 7.32
C ILE A 85 -5.29 2.21 7.17
N GLY A 86 -5.35 3.27 6.37
CA GLY A 86 -6.59 4.01 6.10
C GLY A 86 -7.58 3.23 5.23
N GLU A 87 -8.83 3.66 5.26
CA GLU A 87 -9.96 3.03 4.57
C GLU A 87 -9.73 2.88 3.05
N ASP A 88 -10.40 1.89 2.47
CA ASP A 88 -10.37 1.59 1.02
C ASP A 88 -8.98 1.25 0.45
N SER A 89 -7.99 0.98 1.30
CA SER A 89 -6.63 0.64 0.87
C SER A 89 -6.50 -0.83 0.46
N ALA A 90 -5.57 -1.10 -0.46
CA ALA A 90 -5.27 -2.43 -0.96
C ALA A 90 -3.78 -2.77 -0.79
N ILE A 91 -3.49 -3.80 -0.02
CA ILE A 91 -2.13 -4.25 0.29
C ILE A 91 -1.93 -5.60 -0.39
N TYR A 92 -1.14 -5.62 -1.45
CA TYR A 92 -0.96 -6.81 -2.28
C TYR A 92 0.03 -7.81 -1.69
N ALA A 93 -0.01 -9.02 -2.23
CA ALA A 93 0.65 -10.19 -1.68
C ALA A 93 2.15 -9.97 -1.38
N GLY A 94 2.55 -10.38 -0.17
CA GLY A 94 3.93 -10.33 0.30
C GLY A 94 4.46 -8.91 0.57
N ALA A 95 3.61 -7.88 0.55
CA ALA A 95 4.03 -6.55 0.98
C ALA A 95 4.29 -6.52 2.50
N ILE A 96 5.23 -5.68 2.90
CA ILE A 96 5.67 -5.50 4.29
C ILE A 96 5.46 -4.03 4.66
N VAL A 97 4.77 -3.80 5.76
CA VAL A 97 4.68 -2.49 6.39
C VAL A 97 5.26 -2.63 7.80
N HIS A 98 6.39 -2.01 8.03
CA HIS A 98 7.06 -2.05 9.32
C HIS A 98 6.32 -1.22 10.39
N GLU A 99 6.88 -1.20 11.57
CA GLU A 99 6.30 -0.63 12.78
C GLU A 99 6.11 0.89 12.65
N ASN A 100 5.10 1.42 13.35
CA ASN A 100 4.83 2.85 13.49
C ASN A 100 4.57 3.60 12.17
N CYS A 101 4.39 2.91 11.06
CA CYS A 101 4.05 3.51 9.78
C CYS A 101 2.58 3.94 9.72
N SER A 102 2.29 4.95 8.90
CA SER A 102 0.92 5.42 8.70
C SER A 102 0.60 5.53 7.20
N LEU A 103 -0.42 4.82 6.78
CA LEU A 103 -0.94 4.86 5.42
C LEU A 103 -2.31 5.53 5.44
N GLY A 104 -2.48 6.54 4.60
CA GLY A 104 -3.75 7.24 4.37
C GLY A 104 -4.80 6.35 3.70
N LYS A 105 -5.85 6.98 3.19
CA LYS A 105 -6.97 6.30 2.51
C LYS A 105 -6.63 5.97 1.07
N ARG A 106 -7.21 4.89 0.55
CA ARG A 106 -7.06 4.47 -0.86
C ARG A 106 -5.60 4.30 -1.29
N VAL A 107 -4.75 3.91 -0.32
CA VAL A 107 -3.35 3.59 -0.61
C VAL A 107 -3.27 2.20 -1.25
N VAL A 108 -2.47 2.09 -2.29
CA VAL A 108 -2.21 0.81 -2.96
C VAL A 108 -0.74 0.45 -2.79
N LEU A 109 -0.46 -0.63 -2.09
CA LEU A 109 0.86 -1.23 -2.07
C LEU A 109 0.88 -2.44 -2.99
N ARG A 110 1.63 -2.39 -4.06
CA ARG A 110 1.78 -3.51 -4.99
C ARG A 110 2.59 -4.65 -4.36
N ALA A 111 2.57 -5.80 -4.99
CA ALA A 111 3.17 -7.01 -4.44
C ALA A 111 4.64 -6.80 -4.03
N LYS A 112 4.98 -7.28 -2.83
CA LYS A 112 6.32 -7.20 -2.26
C LYS A 112 6.89 -5.79 -2.07
N ALA A 113 6.05 -4.74 -2.05
CA ALA A 113 6.49 -3.42 -1.62
C ALA A 113 6.86 -3.45 -0.13
N VAL A 114 7.91 -2.74 0.25
CA VAL A 114 8.39 -2.65 1.65
C VAL A 114 8.31 -1.20 2.10
N ILE A 115 7.58 -0.96 3.19
CA ILE A 115 7.39 0.37 3.77
C ILE A 115 7.96 0.37 5.19
N GLY A 116 8.83 1.32 5.49
CA GLY A 116 9.42 1.49 6.81
C GLY A 116 10.63 0.60 7.06
N GLY A 117 11.32 0.14 6.01
CA GLY A 117 12.60 -0.53 6.15
C GLY A 117 13.64 0.38 6.81
N GLU A 118 14.69 -0.21 7.38
CA GLU A 118 15.75 0.57 7.99
C GLU A 118 16.56 1.27 6.90
N GLY A 119 16.59 2.60 6.95
CA GLY A 119 17.34 3.44 6.01
C GLY A 119 18.85 3.27 6.16
N PHE A 120 19.57 3.58 5.08
CA PHE A 120 21.03 3.51 5.09
C PHE A 120 21.63 4.72 5.82
N GLY A 121 22.17 4.51 7.01
CA GLY A 121 22.81 5.55 7.82
C GLY A 121 24.06 5.02 8.52
N PHE A 122 25.25 5.55 8.15
CA PHE A 122 26.52 5.22 8.81
C PHE A 122 27.40 6.45 8.97
N ALA A 123 28.03 6.60 10.13
CA ALA A 123 29.14 7.52 10.36
C ALA A 123 30.45 6.75 10.27
N THR A 124 31.47 7.35 9.66
CA THR A 124 32.78 6.71 9.51
C THR A 124 33.83 7.53 10.28
N GLU A 125 34.49 6.88 11.21
CA GLU A 125 35.61 7.46 11.94
C GLU A 125 36.78 6.46 12.00
N ASN A 126 37.99 6.90 11.63
CA ASN A 126 39.18 6.06 11.57
C ASN A 126 39.03 4.74 10.80
N GLY A 127 38.24 4.76 9.70
CA GLY A 127 37.99 3.58 8.88
C GLY A 127 36.96 2.60 9.46
N VAL A 128 36.34 2.92 10.58
CA VAL A 128 35.26 2.12 11.21
C VAL A 128 33.91 2.76 10.91
N HIS A 129 32.95 1.93 10.46
CA HIS A 129 31.58 2.34 10.20
C HIS A 129 30.71 2.10 11.44
N THR A 130 30.12 3.16 11.97
CA THR A 130 29.14 3.08 13.06
C THR A 130 27.74 3.29 12.48
N HIS A 131 26.86 2.35 12.70
CA HIS A 131 25.47 2.45 12.26
C HIS A 131 24.72 3.56 13.00
N ILE A 132 23.96 4.36 12.25
CA ILE A 132 23.05 5.36 12.77
C ILE A 132 21.64 4.79 12.72
N PRO A 133 21.01 4.44 13.88
CA PRO A 133 19.65 3.89 13.89
C PRO A 133 18.64 4.83 13.24
N GLN A 134 17.75 4.28 12.43
CA GLN A 134 16.69 5.02 11.76
C GLN A 134 15.40 4.93 12.59
N VAL A 135 15.27 5.84 13.56
CA VAL A 135 14.19 5.80 14.59
C VAL A 135 12.91 6.53 14.17
N GLY A 136 12.88 7.07 12.97
CA GLY A 136 11.69 7.68 12.40
C GLY A 136 10.69 6.66 11.86
N ASN A 137 9.79 7.11 11.00
CA ASN A 137 8.78 6.27 10.36
C ASN A 137 8.53 6.68 8.92
N VAL A 138 7.57 6.00 8.27
CA VAL A 138 7.02 6.38 6.95
C VAL A 138 5.57 6.80 7.10
N VAL A 139 5.22 7.89 6.43
CA VAL A 139 3.84 8.35 6.25
C VAL A 139 3.52 8.42 4.77
N LEU A 140 2.56 7.62 4.33
CA LEU A 140 1.96 7.74 3.00
C LEU A 140 0.63 8.47 3.12
N GLU A 141 0.47 9.58 2.41
CA GLU A 141 -0.81 10.29 2.37
C GLU A 141 -1.84 9.54 1.52
N ASP A 142 -3.06 10.08 1.42
CA ASP A 142 -4.15 9.48 0.64
C ASP A 142 -3.78 9.29 -0.84
N ASP A 143 -4.40 8.30 -1.48
CA ASP A 143 -4.30 8.06 -2.91
C ASP A 143 -2.89 7.73 -3.42
N VAL A 144 -1.94 7.38 -2.51
CA VAL A 144 -0.58 6.96 -2.89
C VAL A 144 -0.60 5.54 -3.44
N GLU A 145 0.17 5.30 -4.50
CA GLU A 145 0.42 3.95 -5.02
C GLU A 145 1.91 3.66 -5.07
N VAL A 146 2.33 2.55 -4.45
CA VAL A 146 3.73 2.09 -4.43
C VAL A 146 3.85 0.86 -5.31
N GLY A 147 4.78 0.91 -6.27
CA GLY A 147 5.02 -0.16 -7.25
C GLY A 147 5.53 -1.45 -6.60
N SER A 148 5.42 -2.56 -7.34
CA SER A 148 5.91 -3.87 -6.87
C SER A 148 7.41 -3.83 -6.58
N CYS A 149 7.82 -4.46 -5.48
CA CYS A 149 9.22 -4.56 -5.04
C CYS A 149 9.90 -3.21 -4.76
N SER A 150 9.15 -2.11 -4.63
CA SER A 150 9.69 -0.82 -4.22
C SER A 150 9.87 -0.77 -2.70
N CYS A 151 10.94 -0.10 -2.25
CA CYS A 151 11.21 0.12 -0.84
C CYS A 151 11.16 1.61 -0.52
N ILE A 152 10.52 1.95 0.60
CA ILE A 152 10.48 3.30 1.18
C ILE A 152 10.94 3.16 2.63
N ASP A 153 12.13 3.66 2.92
CA ASP A 153 12.76 3.48 4.21
C ASP A 153 12.37 4.57 5.21
N ASN A 154 12.50 4.25 6.48
CA ASN A 154 12.31 5.17 7.58
C ASN A 154 13.26 6.37 7.49
N ALA A 155 12.80 7.50 7.97
CA ALA A 155 13.68 8.63 8.24
C ALA A 155 14.58 8.34 9.44
N THR A 156 15.76 8.96 9.50
CA THR A 156 16.61 8.92 10.69
C THR A 156 15.87 9.45 11.92
N MET A 157 15.15 10.57 11.76
CA MET A 157 14.24 11.16 12.75
C MET A 157 13.04 11.78 12.01
N GLY A 158 11.87 11.79 12.64
CA GLY A 158 10.65 12.28 12.04
C GLY A 158 10.06 11.28 11.04
N SER A 159 9.66 11.71 9.85
CA SER A 159 8.95 10.87 8.88
C SER A 159 9.50 11.02 7.47
N THR A 160 9.68 9.90 6.78
CA THR A 160 9.71 9.88 5.31
C THR A 160 8.28 10.06 4.82
N LEU A 161 8.01 11.17 4.14
CA LEU A 161 6.65 11.55 3.74
C LEU A 161 6.45 11.43 2.24
N VAL A 162 5.48 10.60 1.84
CA VAL A 162 5.01 10.49 0.46
C VAL A 162 3.67 11.20 0.35
N ARG A 163 3.63 12.25 -0.45
CA ARG A 163 2.47 13.13 -0.57
C ARG A 163 1.33 12.50 -1.36
N ARG A 164 0.13 13.01 -1.10
CA ARG A 164 -1.12 12.58 -1.71
C ARG A 164 -1.02 12.42 -3.23
N GLY A 165 -1.51 11.30 -3.72
CA GLY A 165 -1.63 11.01 -5.15
C GLY A 165 -0.33 10.66 -5.86
N THR A 166 0.80 10.48 -5.14
CA THR A 166 2.07 10.00 -5.71
C THR A 166 1.91 8.57 -6.25
N LYS A 167 2.51 8.36 -7.45
CA LYS A 167 2.52 7.05 -8.13
C LYS A 167 3.93 6.60 -8.43
#